data_58e1ff2d7784f60196390f8df2a3db9d
#
_entry.id   58e1ff2d7784f60196390f8df2a3db9d
#
_cell.length_a   1.000
_cell.length_b   1.000
_cell.length_c   1.000
_cell.angle_alpha   90.00
_cell.angle_beta   90.00
_cell.angle_gamma   90.00
#
_symmetry.space_group_name_H-M   'P 1'
#
loop_
_entity.id
_entity.type
_entity.pdbx_description
1 polymer ?
#
loop_
_entity_poly.entity_id
_entity_poly.type
_entity_poly.pdbx_seq_one_letter_code
_entity_poly.pdbx_strand_id
1 'polypeptide(L)'
;MSCNSNPAQQFAAQTERIHRFLDQVTKKLIVMSGKGGVGKSTVAANLAVTLSQQGYQVGLLDVDVHGPSIAGLLDLNDLPLLTDREQIYPIEYSPTLKVVTIQGLLDKPDDPVICRGPAKITMIRQFLGDVDWGPLDFLIIDSPPGTGDEPLTIAQTVTGCQAVIVTTPQEIALADVRKSIQFCRKVNLPIAGIIENMSGFVCPTCGSRHDIFKSGGGEKTAAAAGLPFLGRLPIDPAIVTAGDSGKAIAGLHNQTQTDMQHLVDQLLQQLGNPPPTETGLLKIAVPTDNGNLGERFGHSAVFSIISAQKGQIVQQEELTPPPKPGAIPGWLAEQGCHTVIAGGLGEAARIKLAELGIKVICGAPAATPEQLALRYLRGELIASTPAARRTSPASSCQDCNHT
;
A
#
# COMPACT_ATOMS: atom_id res chain seq x y z
N MET A 1 -23.96 30.82 -0.06
CA MET A 1 -24.73 30.21 1.05
C MET A 1 -23.72 29.55 1.97
N SER A 2 -23.43 30.16 3.13
CA SER A 2 -22.45 29.66 4.08
C SER A 2 -23.10 28.53 4.88
N CYS A 3 -22.71 27.28 4.62
CA CYS A 3 -23.01 26.18 5.54
C CYS A 3 -22.14 26.34 6.79
N ASN A 4 -22.68 27.06 7.79
CA ASN A 4 -22.15 27.06 9.15
C ASN A 4 -22.56 25.74 9.83
N SER A 5 -21.93 24.62 9.42
CA SER A 5 -22.10 23.38 10.17
C SER A 5 -21.32 23.50 11.49
N ASN A 6 -22.01 23.26 12.60
CA ASN A 6 -21.41 23.26 13.94
C ASN A 6 -20.23 22.28 14.00
N PRO A 7 -19.06 22.65 14.53
CA PRO A 7 -17.88 21.77 14.63
C PRO A 7 -18.18 20.40 15.26
N ALA A 8 -19.10 20.33 16.22
CA ALA A 8 -19.55 19.08 16.83
C ALA A 8 -20.32 18.19 15.83
N GLN A 9 -21.11 18.77 14.92
CA GLN A 9 -21.81 18.01 13.87
C GLN A 9 -20.84 17.48 12.82
N GLN A 10 -19.80 18.25 12.44
CA GLN A 10 -18.76 17.80 11.52
C GLN A 10 -17.96 16.64 12.11
N PHE A 11 -17.59 16.72 13.40
CA PHE A 11 -16.90 15.65 14.10
C PHE A 11 -17.74 14.37 14.20
N ALA A 12 -19.03 14.50 14.51
CA ALA A 12 -19.95 13.36 14.57
C ALA A 12 -20.10 12.69 13.18
N ALA A 13 -20.29 13.47 12.12
CA ALA A 13 -20.39 12.96 10.76
C ALA A 13 -19.11 12.25 10.30
N GLN A 14 -17.93 12.81 10.64
CA GLN A 14 -16.64 12.14 10.34
C GLN A 14 -16.52 10.82 11.11
N THR A 15 -16.91 10.80 12.38
CA THR A 15 -16.89 9.57 13.20
C THR A 15 -17.77 8.49 12.57
N GLU A 16 -18.95 8.85 12.08
CA GLU A 16 -19.85 7.91 11.40
C GLU A 16 -19.23 7.37 10.09
N ARG A 17 -18.55 8.21 9.28
CA ARG A 17 -17.83 7.75 8.08
C ARG A 17 -16.72 6.78 8.43
N ILE A 18 -15.94 7.07 9.49
CA ILE A 18 -14.88 6.17 9.98
C ILE A 18 -15.47 4.80 10.36
N HIS A 19 -16.55 4.78 11.15
CA HIS A 19 -17.19 3.53 11.56
C HIS A 19 -17.68 2.74 10.35
N ARG A 20 -18.38 3.41 9.42
CA ARG A 20 -18.87 2.78 8.17
C ARG A 20 -17.74 2.17 7.34
N PHE A 21 -16.60 2.82 7.25
CA PHE A 21 -15.41 2.26 6.58
C PHE A 21 -14.87 1.07 7.37
N LEU A 22 -14.65 1.21 8.67
CA LEU A 22 -14.07 0.15 9.50
C LEU A 22 -14.94 -1.11 9.55
N ASP A 23 -16.25 -1.01 9.37
CA ASP A 23 -17.16 -2.15 9.27
C ASP A 23 -16.97 -2.95 7.98
N GLN A 24 -16.37 -2.34 6.94
CA GLN A 24 -16.01 -2.98 5.68
C GLN A 24 -14.61 -3.58 5.67
N VAL A 25 -13.87 -3.48 6.78
CA VAL A 25 -12.51 -4.00 6.92
C VAL A 25 -12.53 -5.23 7.81
N THR A 26 -12.12 -6.38 7.27
CA THR A 26 -12.15 -7.66 8.01
C THR A 26 -11.13 -7.70 9.14
N LYS A 27 -9.86 -7.33 8.86
CA LYS A 27 -8.76 -7.31 9.85
C LYS A 27 -8.04 -5.96 9.81
N LYS A 28 -7.81 -5.38 10.98
CA LYS A 28 -7.14 -4.10 11.15
C LYS A 28 -5.89 -4.34 12.00
N LEU A 29 -4.73 -3.96 11.47
CA LEU A 29 -3.43 -4.18 12.10
C LEU A 29 -2.70 -2.85 12.23
N ILE A 30 -2.22 -2.54 13.44
CA ILE A 30 -1.26 -1.46 13.64
C ILE A 30 0.14 -2.05 13.83
N VAL A 31 1.07 -1.65 12.99
CA VAL A 31 2.49 -2.02 13.09
C VAL A 31 3.17 -1.01 13.98
N MET A 32 3.71 -1.49 15.09
CA MET A 32 4.29 -0.67 16.15
C MET A 32 5.74 -1.07 16.42
N SER A 33 6.50 -0.15 17.00
CA SER A 33 7.82 -0.45 17.55
C SER A 33 8.10 0.37 18.80
N GLY A 34 8.93 -0.13 19.69
CA GLY A 34 9.32 0.60 20.91
C GLY A 34 10.27 1.77 20.63
N LYS A 35 11.03 1.73 19.54
CA LYS A 35 11.97 2.78 19.12
C LYS A 35 12.06 2.88 17.61
N GLY A 36 12.63 3.99 17.12
CA GLY A 36 12.92 4.19 15.70
C GLY A 36 14.07 3.31 15.19
N GLY A 37 14.15 3.12 13.88
CA GLY A 37 15.26 2.41 13.23
C GLY A 37 15.23 0.87 13.31
N VAL A 38 14.14 0.25 13.78
CA VAL A 38 14.00 -1.21 13.82
C VAL A 38 13.45 -1.82 12.51
N GLY A 39 13.18 -0.99 11.50
CA GLY A 39 12.61 -1.42 10.23
C GLY A 39 11.10 -1.66 10.26
N LYS A 40 10.37 -0.97 11.15
CA LYS A 40 8.90 -1.03 11.29
C LYS A 40 8.19 -0.83 9.95
N SER A 41 8.46 0.28 9.25
CA SER A 41 7.83 0.62 7.97
C SER A 41 8.19 -0.36 6.86
N THR A 42 9.44 -0.87 6.85
CA THR A 42 9.84 -1.94 5.94
C THR A 42 9.00 -3.20 6.16
N VAL A 43 8.77 -3.57 7.42
CA VAL A 43 7.91 -4.71 7.76
C VAL A 43 6.46 -4.42 7.37
N ALA A 44 5.92 -3.24 7.65
CA ALA A 44 4.54 -2.86 7.32
C ALA A 44 4.28 -2.90 5.81
N ALA A 45 5.18 -2.30 5.00
CA ALA A 45 5.09 -2.32 3.54
C ALA A 45 5.13 -3.75 3.00
N ASN A 46 6.07 -4.56 3.48
CA ASN A 46 6.22 -5.93 2.98
C ASN A 46 5.11 -6.88 3.45
N LEU A 47 4.53 -6.69 4.63
CA LEU A 47 3.29 -7.36 5.04
C LEU A 47 2.16 -7.05 4.08
N ALA A 48 1.96 -5.77 3.75
CA ALA A 48 0.92 -5.32 2.83
C ALA A 48 1.09 -5.92 1.43
N VAL A 49 2.30 -5.85 0.87
CA VAL A 49 2.59 -6.39 -0.46
C VAL A 49 2.44 -7.91 -0.48
N THR A 50 2.93 -8.62 0.54
CA THR A 50 2.85 -10.09 0.57
C THR A 50 1.40 -10.56 0.70
N LEU A 51 0.58 -9.93 1.55
CA LEU A 51 -0.86 -10.22 1.64
C LEU A 51 -1.59 -9.92 0.33
N SER A 52 -1.26 -8.79 -0.31
CA SER A 52 -1.82 -8.43 -1.62
C SER A 52 -1.49 -9.49 -2.69
N GLN A 53 -0.26 -10.01 -2.71
CA GLN A 53 0.15 -11.08 -3.64
C GLN A 53 -0.54 -12.43 -3.36
N GLN A 54 -1.00 -12.66 -2.13
CA GLN A 54 -1.87 -13.79 -1.79
C GLN A 54 -3.35 -13.57 -2.18
N GLY A 55 -3.68 -12.42 -2.77
CA GLY A 55 -5.01 -12.09 -3.29
C GLY A 55 -5.92 -11.37 -2.29
N TYR A 56 -5.42 -10.96 -1.11
CA TYR A 56 -6.19 -10.14 -0.17
C TYR A 56 -6.31 -8.70 -0.66
N GLN A 57 -7.46 -8.07 -0.41
CA GLN A 57 -7.66 -6.63 -0.58
C GLN A 57 -7.02 -5.90 0.61
N VAL A 58 -5.96 -5.14 0.36
CA VAL A 58 -5.14 -4.54 1.41
C VAL A 58 -5.12 -3.02 1.28
N GLY A 59 -5.36 -2.33 2.40
CA GLY A 59 -5.05 -0.92 2.57
C GLY A 59 -3.77 -0.77 3.41
N LEU A 60 -2.83 0.04 2.96
CA LEU A 60 -1.65 0.43 3.73
C LEU A 60 -1.73 1.92 4.02
N LEU A 61 -1.82 2.25 5.30
CA LEU A 61 -1.92 3.62 5.79
C LEU A 61 -0.65 4.00 6.57
N ASP A 62 0.09 4.98 6.08
CA ASP A 62 1.26 5.55 6.76
C ASP A 62 0.83 6.77 7.60
N VAL A 63 0.94 6.66 8.91
CA VAL A 63 0.68 7.75 9.86
C VAL A 63 1.94 8.26 10.57
N ASP A 64 3.12 7.83 10.12
CA ASP A 64 4.40 8.38 10.60
C ASP A 64 4.70 9.72 9.92
N VAL A 65 4.09 10.78 10.43
CA VAL A 65 4.17 12.13 9.86
C VAL A 65 5.60 12.70 9.86
N HIS A 66 6.46 12.25 10.77
CA HIS A 66 7.81 12.80 10.93
C HIS A 66 8.86 12.11 10.06
N GLY A 67 8.63 10.86 9.71
CA GLY A 67 9.53 10.09 8.88
C GLY A 67 8.77 9.16 7.94
N PRO A 68 7.88 9.72 7.08
CA PRO A 68 7.13 8.89 6.17
C PRO A 68 8.10 8.17 5.24
N SER A 69 8.06 6.86 5.24
CA SER A 69 9.01 6.05 4.48
C SER A 69 8.34 5.08 3.50
N ILE A 70 7.02 4.90 3.64
CA ILE A 70 6.25 3.99 2.78
C ILE A 70 6.33 4.40 1.30
N ALA A 71 6.23 5.72 1.01
CA ALA A 71 6.30 6.19 -0.37
C ALA A 71 7.66 5.85 -1.03
N GLY A 72 8.77 6.06 -0.31
CA GLY A 72 10.10 5.68 -0.81
C GLY A 72 10.27 4.16 -0.97
N LEU A 73 9.80 3.38 0.01
CA LEU A 73 9.89 1.91 -0.02
C LEU A 73 9.11 1.26 -1.17
N LEU A 74 8.09 1.93 -1.69
CA LEU A 74 7.21 1.42 -2.73
C LEU A 74 7.28 2.22 -4.06
N ASP A 75 8.26 3.11 -4.21
CA ASP A 75 8.45 3.98 -5.40
C ASP A 75 7.21 4.84 -5.74
N LEU A 76 6.62 5.45 -4.70
CA LEU A 76 5.42 6.26 -4.81
C LEU A 76 5.69 7.77 -4.66
N ASN A 77 6.95 8.20 -4.56
CA ASN A 77 7.32 9.57 -4.25
C ASN A 77 6.77 10.62 -5.24
N ASP A 78 6.65 10.23 -6.50
CA ASP A 78 6.16 11.11 -7.58
C ASP A 78 4.64 10.98 -7.82
N LEU A 79 3.95 10.20 -7.00
CA LEU A 79 2.52 9.96 -7.12
C LEU A 79 1.74 10.75 -6.06
N PRO A 80 1.08 11.87 -6.42
CA PRO A 80 0.27 12.62 -5.47
C PRO A 80 -1.01 11.84 -5.13
N LEU A 81 -1.49 11.99 -3.90
CA LEU A 81 -2.85 11.62 -3.56
C LEU A 81 -3.82 12.55 -4.29
N LEU A 82 -4.72 11.97 -5.04
CA LEU A 82 -5.76 12.74 -5.69
C LEU A 82 -6.84 13.09 -4.68
N THR A 83 -7.25 14.35 -4.68
CA THR A 83 -8.32 14.83 -3.80
C THR A 83 -9.38 15.55 -4.62
N ASP A 84 -10.62 15.30 -4.34
CA ASP A 84 -11.70 16.19 -4.73
C ASP A 84 -12.22 16.95 -3.49
N ARG A 85 -13.38 17.62 -3.60
CA ARG A 85 -13.90 18.48 -2.50
C ARG A 85 -14.23 17.71 -1.23
N GLU A 86 -14.43 16.40 -1.27
CA GLU A 86 -14.97 15.60 -0.18
C GLU A 86 -14.22 14.28 0.05
N GLN A 87 -13.44 13.81 -0.93
CA GLN A 87 -12.78 12.50 -0.91
C GLN A 87 -11.30 12.57 -1.25
N ILE A 88 -10.54 11.66 -0.64
CA ILE A 88 -9.14 11.37 -0.93
C ILE A 88 -9.09 10.01 -1.64
N TYR A 89 -8.44 9.94 -2.78
CA TYR A 89 -8.26 8.69 -3.52
C TYR A 89 -6.91 8.08 -3.19
N PRO A 90 -6.87 6.84 -2.71
CA PRO A 90 -5.62 6.17 -2.40
C PRO A 90 -4.80 5.89 -3.66
N ILE A 91 -3.48 5.82 -3.52
CA ILE A 91 -2.60 5.35 -4.59
C ILE A 91 -2.82 3.84 -4.76
N GLU A 92 -3.19 3.40 -5.95
CA GLU A 92 -3.35 1.98 -6.27
C GLU A 92 -1.99 1.41 -6.69
N TYR A 93 -1.27 0.84 -5.71
CA TYR A 93 0.01 0.18 -5.94
C TYR A 93 -0.14 -1.09 -6.79
N SER A 94 -1.15 -1.88 -6.52
CA SER A 94 -1.54 -3.06 -7.30
C SER A 94 -3.07 -3.17 -7.34
N PRO A 95 -3.66 -4.08 -8.11
CA PRO A 95 -5.11 -4.31 -8.11
C PRO A 95 -5.70 -4.62 -6.74
N THR A 96 -4.87 -5.10 -5.82
CA THR A 96 -5.25 -5.54 -4.48
C THR A 96 -4.58 -4.77 -3.35
N LEU A 97 -3.75 -3.75 -3.66
CA LEU A 97 -3.07 -2.91 -2.65
C LEU A 97 -3.28 -1.43 -2.90
N LYS A 98 -3.96 -0.78 -1.98
CA LYS A 98 -4.15 0.67 -1.92
C LYS A 98 -3.24 1.27 -0.85
N VAL A 99 -2.61 2.41 -1.13
CA VAL A 99 -1.66 3.06 -0.23
C VAL A 99 -2.05 4.51 0.00
N VAL A 100 -2.01 4.94 1.26
CA VAL A 100 -2.16 6.33 1.66
C VAL A 100 -0.99 6.71 2.58
N THR A 101 -0.29 7.75 2.22
CA THR A 101 0.81 8.33 3.00
C THR A 101 0.70 9.85 2.98
N ILE A 102 1.10 10.49 4.06
CA ILE A 102 1.13 11.96 4.14
C ILE A 102 1.99 12.58 3.02
N GLN A 103 3.03 11.87 2.59
CA GLN A 103 3.94 12.33 1.56
C GLN A 103 3.22 12.60 0.23
N GLY A 104 2.17 11.84 -0.08
CA GLY A 104 1.34 12.06 -1.27
C GLY A 104 0.47 13.34 -1.22
N LEU A 105 0.39 14.03 -0.08
CA LEU A 105 -0.28 15.33 0.07
C LEU A 105 0.69 16.51 0.02
N LEU A 106 2.00 16.28 -0.01
CA LEU A 106 3.01 17.33 -0.05
C LEU A 106 3.25 17.79 -1.49
N ASP A 107 3.52 19.08 -1.66
CA ASP A 107 3.89 19.64 -2.98
C ASP A 107 5.26 19.11 -3.44
N LYS A 108 6.17 18.88 -2.49
CA LYS A 108 7.48 18.29 -2.75
C LYS A 108 7.79 17.22 -1.71
N PRO A 109 8.43 16.11 -2.10
CA PRO A 109 8.79 15.02 -1.18
C PRO A 109 9.63 15.44 0.02
N ASP A 110 10.48 16.47 -0.14
CA ASP A 110 11.40 16.99 0.88
C ASP A 110 10.79 18.10 1.76
N ASP A 111 9.52 18.47 1.52
CA ASP A 111 8.89 19.51 2.33
C ASP A 111 8.65 18.99 3.77
N PRO A 112 9.09 19.74 4.79
CA PRO A 112 8.92 19.30 6.17
C PRO A 112 7.44 19.38 6.59
N VAL A 113 6.93 18.31 7.15
CA VAL A 113 5.57 18.29 7.73
C VAL A 113 5.63 18.87 9.14
N ILE A 114 5.21 20.11 9.30
CA ILE A 114 5.15 20.77 10.60
C ILE A 114 3.73 20.62 11.17
N CYS A 115 3.45 19.51 11.84
CA CYS A 115 2.16 19.24 12.47
C CYS A 115 2.29 19.13 13.99
N ARG A 116 1.42 19.85 14.73
CA ARG A 116 1.24 19.65 16.18
C ARG A 116 0.26 18.52 16.45
N GLY A 117 0.27 17.96 17.67
CA GLY A 117 -0.56 16.83 18.08
C GLY A 117 -2.01 16.84 17.58
N PRO A 118 -2.80 17.93 17.81
CA PRO A 118 -4.17 17.98 17.31
C PRO A 118 -4.33 17.86 15.79
N ALA A 119 -3.39 18.44 15.03
CA ALA A 119 -3.42 18.34 13.56
C ALA A 119 -3.15 16.92 13.07
N LYS A 120 -2.25 16.18 13.73
CA LYS A 120 -1.97 14.76 13.44
C LYS A 120 -3.21 13.89 13.69
N ILE A 121 -3.89 14.09 14.80
CA ILE A 121 -5.13 13.38 15.13
C ILE A 121 -6.19 13.64 14.05
N THR A 122 -6.36 14.91 13.64
CA THR A 122 -7.29 15.27 12.57
C THR A 122 -6.96 14.59 11.27
N MET A 123 -5.67 14.56 10.88
CA MET A 123 -5.20 13.91 9.66
C MET A 123 -5.43 12.39 9.68
N ILE A 124 -5.11 11.70 10.78
CA ILE A 124 -5.39 10.28 10.95
C ILE A 124 -6.89 10.00 10.75
N ARG A 125 -7.75 10.83 11.34
CA ARG A 125 -9.20 10.71 11.19
C ARG A 125 -9.66 10.96 9.74
N GLN A 126 -9.04 11.92 9.04
CA GLN A 126 -9.30 12.15 7.60
C GLN A 126 -8.91 10.94 6.76
N PHE A 127 -7.74 10.37 6.98
CA PHE A 127 -7.30 9.17 6.26
C PHE A 127 -8.18 7.94 6.52
N LEU A 128 -8.80 7.86 7.68
CA LEU A 128 -9.75 6.79 7.99
C LEU A 128 -11.16 7.06 7.45
N GLY A 129 -11.61 8.31 7.42
CA GLY A 129 -13.02 8.65 7.14
C GLY A 129 -13.29 9.27 5.78
N ASP A 130 -12.30 9.90 5.17
CA ASP A 130 -12.46 10.68 3.94
C ASP A 130 -11.72 10.05 2.73
N VAL A 131 -11.01 8.91 2.94
CA VAL A 131 -10.38 8.14 1.86
C VAL A 131 -11.36 7.11 1.29
N ASP A 132 -11.39 7.01 -0.04
CA ASP A 132 -12.13 5.96 -0.76
C ASP A 132 -11.39 4.63 -0.77
N TRP A 133 -11.35 3.97 0.38
CA TRP A 133 -10.71 2.68 0.53
C TRP A 133 -11.46 1.55 -0.19
N GLY A 134 -12.80 1.61 -0.21
CA GLY A 134 -13.64 0.46 -0.54
C GLY A 134 -13.51 -0.68 0.49
N PRO A 135 -14.09 -1.86 0.23
CA PRO A 135 -13.96 -3.02 1.09
C PRO A 135 -12.53 -3.55 1.14
N LEU A 136 -12.03 -3.88 2.34
CA LEU A 136 -10.70 -4.41 2.56
C LEU A 136 -10.73 -5.69 3.40
N ASP A 137 -9.87 -6.65 3.05
CA ASP A 137 -9.57 -7.79 3.92
C ASP A 137 -8.65 -7.38 5.07
N PHE A 138 -7.67 -6.52 4.75
CA PHE A 138 -6.70 -6.01 5.72
C PHE A 138 -6.53 -4.48 5.59
N LEU A 139 -6.53 -3.79 6.73
CA LEU A 139 -5.99 -2.45 6.85
C LEU A 139 -4.72 -2.53 7.70
N ILE A 140 -3.57 -2.22 7.11
CA ILE A 140 -2.28 -2.17 7.78
C ILE A 140 -1.94 -0.70 8.02
N ILE A 141 -1.70 -0.34 9.29
CA ILE A 141 -1.40 1.02 9.70
C ILE A 141 0.04 1.07 10.20
N ASP A 142 0.92 1.76 9.49
CA ASP A 142 2.28 2.03 9.90
C ASP A 142 2.30 3.23 10.84
N SER A 143 2.59 3.01 12.14
CA SER A 143 2.57 4.05 13.16
C SER A 143 3.97 4.62 13.42
N PRO A 144 4.11 5.86 13.93
CA PRO A 144 5.40 6.32 14.40
C PRO A 144 5.95 5.43 15.53
N PRO A 145 7.27 5.48 15.78
CA PRO A 145 7.87 4.71 16.86
C PRO A 145 7.42 5.19 18.25
N GLY A 146 7.36 4.27 19.18
CA GLY A 146 7.00 4.55 20.58
C GLY A 146 5.51 4.39 20.87
N THR A 147 5.05 5.05 21.94
CA THR A 147 3.70 4.92 22.51
C THR A 147 3.03 6.31 22.65
N GLY A 148 3.21 7.16 21.63
CA GLY A 148 2.73 8.54 21.62
C GLY A 148 1.25 8.68 21.25
N ASP A 149 0.87 9.89 20.82
CA ASP A 149 -0.51 10.25 20.53
C ASP A 149 -1.09 9.48 19.33
N GLU A 150 -0.27 9.20 18.31
CA GLU A 150 -0.72 8.53 17.09
C GLU A 150 -1.13 7.08 17.36
N PRO A 151 -0.29 6.20 17.96
CA PRO A 151 -0.72 4.86 18.36
C PRO A 151 -1.94 4.85 19.29
N LEU A 152 -2.02 5.82 20.21
CA LEU A 152 -3.17 5.98 21.11
C LEU A 152 -4.44 6.33 20.33
N THR A 153 -4.35 7.27 19.39
CA THR A 153 -5.48 7.67 18.53
C THR A 153 -5.98 6.48 17.72
N ILE A 154 -5.07 5.68 17.12
CA ILE A 154 -5.44 4.48 16.38
C ILE A 154 -6.14 3.48 17.29
N ALA A 155 -5.57 3.18 18.47
CA ALA A 155 -6.16 2.24 19.41
C ALA A 155 -7.58 2.65 19.88
N GLN A 156 -7.84 3.96 19.97
CA GLN A 156 -9.14 4.50 20.37
C GLN A 156 -10.15 4.64 19.22
N THR A 157 -9.65 4.83 17.98
CA THR A 157 -10.51 5.13 16.83
C THR A 157 -10.79 3.87 16.01
N VAL A 158 -9.82 2.98 15.85
CA VAL A 158 -9.91 1.81 14.98
C VAL A 158 -10.39 0.60 15.78
N THR A 159 -11.70 0.41 15.82
CA THR A 159 -12.32 -0.71 16.52
C THR A 159 -11.89 -2.06 15.98
N GLY A 160 -11.54 -3.00 16.87
CA GLY A 160 -11.08 -4.33 16.48
C GLY A 160 -9.66 -4.37 15.90
N CYS A 161 -8.88 -3.29 16.09
CA CYS A 161 -7.46 -3.25 15.71
C CYS A 161 -6.63 -4.19 16.58
N GLN A 162 -5.60 -4.79 16.00
CA GLN A 162 -4.61 -5.60 16.70
C GLN A 162 -3.19 -5.10 16.40
N ALA A 163 -2.31 -5.17 17.38
CA ALA A 163 -0.92 -4.71 17.24
C ALA A 163 -0.01 -5.83 16.72
N VAL A 164 0.82 -5.50 15.73
CA VAL A 164 2.01 -6.27 15.35
C VAL A 164 3.22 -5.48 15.82
N ILE A 165 4.01 -6.05 16.75
CA ILE A 165 5.15 -5.35 17.35
C ILE A 165 6.45 -5.77 16.67
N VAL A 166 7.16 -4.81 16.10
CA VAL A 166 8.46 -5.03 15.44
C VAL A 166 9.61 -4.66 16.38
N THR A 167 10.58 -5.54 16.48
CA THR A 167 11.80 -5.33 17.30
C THR A 167 13.05 -5.79 16.56
N THR A 168 14.21 -5.48 17.14
CA THR A 168 15.49 -6.09 16.81
C THR A 168 15.99 -6.92 18.00
N PRO A 169 16.94 -7.86 17.82
CA PRO A 169 17.34 -8.78 18.89
C PRO A 169 18.16 -8.14 20.02
N GLN A 170 18.52 -6.85 19.92
CA GLN A 170 19.34 -6.15 20.91
C GLN A 170 18.56 -5.84 22.20
N GLU A 171 19.16 -6.02 23.37
CA GLU A 171 18.53 -5.80 24.68
C GLU A 171 17.89 -4.41 24.84
N ILE A 172 18.51 -3.35 24.31
CA ILE A 172 17.96 -1.99 24.35
C ILE A 172 16.62 -1.92 23.60
N ALA A 173 16.51 -2.57 22.44
CA ALA A 173 15.26 -2.63 21.70
C ALA A 173 14.19 -3.43 22.44
N LEU A 174 14.58 -4.55 23.06
CA LEU A 174 13.68 -5.42 23.84
C LEU A 174 13.11 -4.72 25.09
N ALA A 175 13.88 -3.82 25.72
CA ALA A 175 13.37 -2.99 26.80
C ALA A 175 12.22 -2.08 26.36
N ASP A 176 12.33 -1.47 25.16
CA ASP A 176 11.29 -0.63 24.61
C ASP A 176 10.08 -1.43 24.10
N VAL A 177 10.31 -2.65 23.58
CA VAL A 177 9.22 -3.58 23.24
C VAL A 177 8.37 -3.92 24.46
N ARG A 178 9.00 -4.18 25.61
CA ARG A 178 8.25 -4.42 26.86
C ARG A 178 7.35 -3.22 27.24
N LYS A 179 7.78 -1.97 26.97
CA LYS A 179 6.95 -0.79 27.16
C LYS A 179 5.78 -0.77 26.17
N SER A 180 6.01 -1.10 24.89
CA SER A 180 4.96 -1.20 23.88
C SER A 180 3.92 -2.27 24.23
N ILE A 181 4.35 -3.44 24.73
CA ILE A 181 3.45 -4.48 25.24
C ILE A 181 2.57 -3.95 26.41
N GLN A 182 3.17 -3.24 27.36
CA GLN A 182 2.43 -2.66 28.48
C GLN A 182 1.48 -1.55 28.03
N PHE A 183 1.86 -0.74 27.03
CA PHE A 183 0.97 0.23 26.40
C PHE A 183 -0.25 -0.47 25.80
N CYS A 184 -0.07 -1.46 24.95
CA CYS A 184 -1.14 -2.22 24.33
C CYS A 184 -2.12 -2.79 25.38
N ARG A 185 -1.57 -3.38 26.46
CA ARG A 185 -2.39 -3.89 27.56
C ARG A 185 -3.20 -2.80 28.26
N LYS A 186 -2.60 -1.62 28.50
CA LYS A 186 -3.29 -0.48 29.17
C LYS A 186 -4.41 0.12 28.34
N VAL A 187 -4.27 0.13 27.01
CA VAL A 187 -5.30 0.67 26.09
C VAL A 187 -6.24 -0.41 25.55
N ASN A 188 -6.14 -1.64 26.05
CA ASN A 188 -6.92 -2.80 25.60
C ASN A 188 -6.76 -3.09 24.09
N LEU A 189 -5.55 -2.88 23.55
CA LEU A 189 -5.19 -3.20 22.17
C LEU A 189 -4.64 -4.63 22.11
N PRO A 190 -5.33 -5.61 21.55
CA PRO A 190 -4.83 -6.98 21.41
C PRO A 190 -3.53 -7.00 20.59
N ILE A 191 -2.64 -7.93 20.93
CA ILE A 191 -1.37 -8.09 20.23
C ILE A 191 -1.45 -9.37 19.39
N ALA A 192 -1.40 -9.22 18.06
CA ALA A 192 -1.40 -10.33 17.11
C ALA A 192 -0.07 -11.10 17.15
N GLY A 193 1.03 -10.40 17.43
CA GLY A 193 2.32 -11.06 17.66
C GLY A 193 3.52 -10.13 17.57
N ILE A 194 4.70 -10.72 17.74
CA ILE A 194 5.99 -10.03 17.71
C ILE A 194 6.80 -10.53 16.51
N ILE A 195 7.42 -9.60 15.79
CA ILE A 195 8.35 -9.84 14.69
C ILE A 195 9.73 -9.38 15.09
N GLU A 196 10.74 -10.24 14.94
CA GLU A 196 12.14 -9.89 15.14
C GLU A 196 12.79 -9.57 13.79
N ASN A 197 13.02 -8.31 13.52
CA ASN A 197 13.73 -7.84 12.33
C ASN A 197 15.24 -7.70 12.62
N MET A 198 16.07 -7.70 11.58
CA MET A 198 17.54 -7.64 11.67
C MET A 198 18.12 -8.78 12.52
N SER A 199 17.51 -9.96 12.44
CA SER A 199 17.86 -11.14 13.22
C SER A 199 18.86 -12.00 12.47
N GLY A 200 20.15 -11.80 12.74
CA GLY A 200 21.25 -12.40 12.00
C GLY A 200 21.47 -11.77 10.62
N PHE A 201 22.57 -12.13 10.01
CA PHE A 201 22.99 -11.72 8.67
C PHE A 201 23.30 -12.94 7.81
N VAL A 202 22.79 -13.00 6.61
CA VAL A 202 23.12 -14.04 5.64
C VAL A 202 24.14 -13.48 4.66
N CYS A 203 25.34 -14.07 4.61
CA CYS A 203 26.39 -13.64 3.69
C CYS A 203 25.96 -13.92 2.23
N PRO A 204 25.86 -12.91 1.36
CA PRO A 204 25.42 -13.11 -0.02
C PRO A 204 26.42 -13.91 -0.87
N THR A 205 27.68 -14.03 -0.42
CA THR A 205 28.73 -14.74 -1.16
C THR A 205 28.76 -16.23 -0.84
N CYS A 206 28.58 -16.62 0.43
CA CYS A 206 28.74 -18.03 0.84
C CYS A 206 27.50 -18.62 1.54
N GLY A 207 26.43 -17.84 1.75
CA GLY A 207 25.22 -18.28 2.43
C GLY A 207 25.35 -18.50 3.95
N SER A 208 26.54 -18.29 4.52
CA SER A 208 26.75 -18.46 5.96
C SER A 208 25.96 -17.43 6.77
N ARG A 209 25.30 -17.87 7.83
CA ARG A 209 24.58 -17.01 8.78
C ARG A 209 25.49 -16.55 9.91
N HIS A 210 25.47 -15.26 10.19
CA HIS A 210 26.23 -14.62 11.27
C HIS A 210 25.30 -13.81 12.16
N ASP A 211 25.37 -13.99 13.47
CA ASP A 211 24.53 -13.26 14.43
C ASP A 211 25.16 -11.91 14.83
N ILE A 212 25.31 -11.01 13.86
CA ILE A 212 25.98 -9.70 14.02
C ILE A 212 25.35 -8.89 15.17
N PHE A 213 24.02 -8.85 15.26
CA PHE A 213 23.27 -8.17 16.31
C PHE A 213 22.60 -9.14 17.29
N LYS A 214 23.08 -10.38 17.42
CA LYS A 214 22.43 -11.50 18.11
C LYS A 214 21.18 -11.98 17.34
N SER A 215 20.45 -12.95 17.90
CA SER A 215 19.17 -13.46 17.43
C SER A 215 18.36 -14.04 18.58
N GLY A 216 17.04 -14.16 18.41
CA GLY A 216 16.15 -14.82 19.35
C GLY A 216 15.72 -13.98 20.56
N GLY A 217 16.10 -12.70 20.66
CA GLY A 217 15.68 -11.82 21.75
C GLY A 217 14.18 -11.52 21.71
N GLY A 218 13.64 -11.27 20.52
CA GLY A 218 12.20 -11.04 20.29
C GLY A 218 11.38 -12.27 20.64
N GLU A 219 11.82 -13.46 20.22
CA GLU A 219 11.16 -14.73 20.54
C GLU A 219 11.10 -14.99 22.05
N LYS A 220 12.22 -14.79 22.75
CA LYS A 220 12.27 -14.91 24.23
C LYS A 220 11.33 -13.90 24.90
N THR A 221 11.27 -12.66 24.38
CA THR A 221 10.39 -11.62 24.90
C THR A 221 8.92 -11.96 24.65
N ALA A 222 8.57 -12.49 23.48
CA ALA A 222 7.23 -12.98 23.17
C ALA A 222 6.81 -14.09 24.13
N ALA A 223 7.65 -15.11 24.29
CA ALA A 223 7.40 -16.23 25.21
C ALA A 223 7.23 -15.76 26.66
N ALA A 224 8.10 -14.88 27.16
CA ALA A 224 8.01 -14.32 28.51
C ALA A 224 6.74 -13.48 28.73
N ALA A 225 6.20 -12.87 27.67
CA ALA A 225 4.96 -12.09 27.72
C ALA A 225 3.69 -12.91 27.46
N GLY A 226 3.80 -14.20 27.10
CA GLY A 226 2.69 -15.05 26.67
C GLY A 226 2.07 -14.61 25.35
N LEU A 227 2.88 -14.11 24.42
CA LEU A 227 2.44 -13.58 23.12
C LEU A 227 2.95 -14.44 21.96
N PRO A 228 2.24 -14.47 20.81
CA PRO A 228 2.72 -15.14 19.62
C PRO A 228 4.04 -14.52 19.11
N PHE A 229 4.96 -15.37 18.67
CA PHE A 229 6.12 -14.98 17.89
C PHE A 229 5.85 -15.33 16.43
N LEU A 230 5.76 -14.30 15.57
CA LEU A 230 5.38 -14.48 14.16
C LEU A 230 6.55 -14.89 13.27
N GLY A 231 7.77 -14.56 13.66
CA GLY A 231 8.95 -14.93 12.90
C GLY A 231 10.07 -13.89 12.98
N ARG A 232 11.09 -14.14 12.18
CA ARG A 232 12.29 -13.28 12.13
C ARG A 232 12.69 -13.01 10.68
N LEU A 233 13.19 -11.80 10.45
CA LEU A 233 13.75 -11.37 9.17
C LEU A 233 15.25 -11.11 9.37
N PRO A 234 16.12 -11.59 8.47
CA PRO A 234 17.55 -11.34 8.58
C PRO A 234 17.91 -9.91 8.15
N ILE A 235 19.14 -9.50 8.44
CA ILE A 235 19.79 -8.42 7.71
C ILE A 235 20.16 -8.98 6.34
N ASP A 236 19.58 -8.43 5.31
CA ASP A 236 19.83 -8.80 3.92
C ASP A 236 20.10 -7.53 3.11
N PRO A 237 21.30 -7.34 2.54
CA PRO A 237 21.59 -6.19 1.68
C PRO A 237 20.63 -6.04 0.51
N ALA A 238 20.02 -7.14 0.05
CA ALA A 238 19.02 -7.11 -1.00
C ALA A 238 17.75 -6.37 -0.59
N ILE A 239 17.37 -6.38 0.71
CA ILE A 239 16.25 -5.59 1.22
C ILE A 239 16.53 -4.09 1.08
N VAL A 240 17.74 -3.66 1.43
CA VAL A 240 18.14 -2.25 1.34
C VAL A 240 18.12 -1.81 -0.12
N THR A 241 18.79 -2.57 -1.00
CA THR A 241 18.83 -2.28 -2.45
C THR A 241 17.43 -2.27 -3.06
N ALA A 242 16.55 -3.19 -2.67
CA ALA A 242 15.17 -3.22 -3.12
C ALA A 242 14.39 -1.99 -2.62
N GLY A 243 14.48 -1.67 -1.33
CA GLY A 243 13.83 -0.49 -0.74
C GLY A 243 14.31 0.82 -1.37
N ASP A 244 15.61 0.99 -1.61
CA ASP A 244 16.18 2.17 -2.28
C ASP A 244 15.72 2.28 -3.76
N SER A 245 15.35 1.16 -4.38
CA SER A 245 14.79 1.11 -5.74
C SER A 245 13.26 0.98 -5.76
N GLY A 246 12.59 1.20 -4.64
CA GLY A 246 11.12 1.15 -4.51
C GLY A 246 10.52 -0.24 -4.72
N LYS A 247 11.29 -1.30 -4.50
CA LYS A 247 10.84 -2.68 -4.67
C LYS A 247 10.61 -3.36 -3.33
N ALA A 248 9.49 -4.04 -3.18
CA ALA A 248 9.20 -4.85 -2.02
C ALA A 248 10.05 -6.14 -1.97
N ILE A 249 10.26 -6.68 -0.76
CA ILE A 249 10.93 -7.97 -0.52
C ILE A 249 10.28 -9.11 -1.33
N ALA A 250 8.99 -9.05 -1.54
CA ALA A 250 8.21 -10.02 -2.29
C ALA A 250 8.66 -10.24 -3.75
N GLY A 251 9.50 -9.37 -4.30
CA GLY A 251 10.11 -9.52 -5.64
C GLY A 251 11.54 -10.05 -5.64
N LEU A 252 12.13 -10.38 -4.48
CA LEU A 252 13.56 -10.70 -4.37
C LEU A 252 13.95 -12.13 -4.79
N HIS A 253 13.00 -13.06 -4.79
CA HIS A 253 13.23 -14.49 -5.11
C HIS A 253 14.38 -15.13 -4.31
N ASN A 254 14.51 -14.80 -3.03
CA ASN A 254 15.55 -15.26 -2.13
C ASN A 254 14.97 -15.79 -0.80
N GLN A 255 15.86 -16.21 0.13
CA GLN A 255 15.46 -16.74 1.43
C GLN A 255 14.64 -15.72 2.26
N THR A 256 14.95 -14.45 2.14
CA THR A 256 14.23 -13.39 2.89
C THR A 256 12.78 -13.26 2.43
N GLN A 257 12.50 -13.46 1.15
CA GLN A 257 11.12 -13.56 0.66
C GLN A 257 10.40 -14.76 1.30
N THR A 258 11.05 -15.91 1.36
CA THR A 258 10.50 -17.11 2.01
C THR A 258 10.22 -16.86 3.50
N ASP A 259 11.15 -16.22 4.20
CA ASP A 259 10.98 -15.86 5.62
C ASP A 259 9.80 -14.89 5.81
N MET A 260 9.63 -13.90 4.90
CA MET A 260 8.49 -12.99 4.93
C MET A 260 7.18 -13.70 4.66
N GLN A 261 7.15 -14.65 3.72
CA GLN A 261 5.98 -15.48 3.43
C GLN A 261 5.57 -16.30 4.66
N HIS A 262 6.51 -16.99 5.31
CA HIS A 262 6.26 -17.74 6.54
C HIS A 262 5.72 -16.85 7.67
N LEU A 263 6.24 -15.62 7.78
CA LEU A 263 5.77 -14.66 8.77
C LEU A 263 4.31 -14.27 8.53
N VAL A 264 3.94 -14.02 7.28
CA VAL A 264 2.55 -13.75 6.88
C VAL A 264 1.66 -14.96 7.16
N ASP A 265 2.11 -16.18 6.86
CA ASP A 265 1.34 -17.41 7.12
C ASP A 265 1.09 -17.60 8.64
N GLN A 266 2.10 -17.34 9.48
CA GLN A 266 1.95 -17.36 10.94
C GLN A 266 0.96 -16.27 11.42
N LEU A 267 1.04 -15.06 10.86
CA LEU A 267 0.09 -13.99 11.17
C LEU A 267 -1.34 -14.39 10.78
N LEU A 268 -1.55 -14.94 9.60
CA LEU A 268 -2.86 -15.41 9.14
C LEU A 268 -3.44 -16.49 10.08
N GLN A 269 -2.62 -17.44 10.52
CA GLN A 269 -3.04 -18.45 11.50
C GLN A 269 -3.52 -17.80 12.81
N GLN A 270 -2.78 -16.82 13.34
CA GLN A 270 -3.18 -16.07 14.55
C GLN A 270 -4.48 -15.29 14.37
N LEU A 271 -4.78 -14.85 13.15
CA LEU A 271 -5.99 -14.11 12.80
C LEU A 271 -7.17 -15.00 12.39
N GLY A 272 -7.01 -16.35 12.46
CA GLY A 272 -8.05 -17.33 12.12
C GLY A 272 -8.19 -17.60 10.63
N ASN A 273 -7.13 -17.40 9.84
CA ASN A 273 -7.10 -17.65 8.39
C ASN A 273 -8.33 -17.07 7.66
N PRO A 274 -8.59 -15.76 7.72
CA PRO A 274 -9.71 -15.19 6.99
C PRO A 274 -9.55 -15.48 5.50
N PRO A 275 -10.59 -15.96 4.80
CA PRO A 275 -10.50 -16.12 3.36
C PRO A 275 -10.38 -14.74 2.69
N PRO A 276 -9.62 -14.60 1.60
CA PRO A 276 -9.63 -13.36 0.84
C PRO A 276 -11.01 -13.11 0.24
N THR A 277 -11.44 -11.86 0.22
CA THR A 277 -12.68 -11.44 -0.43
C THR A 277 -12.65 -11.88 -1.89
N GLU A 278 -13.72 -12.53 -2.34
CA GLU A 278 -13.82 -12.90 -3.75
C GLU A 278 -13.86 -11.65 -4.61
N THR A 279 -12.72 -11.35 -5.21
CA THR A 279 -12.64 -10.34 -6.26
C THR A 279 -13.12 -10.96 -7.57
N GLY A 280 -13.92 -10.21 -8.29
CA GLY A 280 -14.31 -10.57 -9.65
C GLY A 280 -13.08 -10.86 -10.53
N LEU A 281 -13.32 -11.46 -11.68
CA LEU A 281 -12.28 -11.72 -12.65
C LEU A 281 -11.69 -10.38 -13.15
N LEU A 282 -10.43 -10.14 -12.89
CA LEU A 282 -9.71 -8.96 -13.40
C LEU A 282 -9.27 -9.24 -14.83
N LYS A 283 -9.76 -8.46 -15.80
CA LYS A 283 -9.32 -8.56 -17.19
C LYS A 283 -8.36 -7.43 -17.56
N ILE A 284 -7.18 -7.82 -18.04
CA ILE A 284 -6.08 -6.94 -18.42
C ILE A 284 -5.89 -7.07 -19.93
N ALA A 285 -5.96 -5.97 -20.65
CA ALA A 285 -5.74 -5.94 -22.09
C ALA A 285 -4.32 -5.43 -22.41
N VAL A 286 -3.61 -6.15 -23.26
CA VAL A 286 -2.28 -5.80 -23.73
C VAL A 286 -2.28 -5.82 -25.25
N PRO A 287 -2.04 -4.67 -25.93
CA PRO A 287 -1.87 -4.66 -27.39
C PRO A 287 -0.62 -5.47 -27.73
N THR A 288 -0.73 -6.41 -28.69
CA THR A 288 0.36 -7.31 -29.04
C THR A 288 0.77 -7.19 -30.50
N ASP A 289 2.05 -7.32 -30.73
CA ASP A 289 2.66 -7.47 -32.04
C ASP A 289 3.72 -8.55 -31.95
N ASN A 290 3.60 -9.59 -32.78
CA ASN A 290 4.49 -10.77 -32.79
C ASN A 290 4.71 -11.41 -31.38
N GLY A 291 3.64 -11.48 -30.57
CA GLY A 291 3.68 -12.10 -29.24
C GLY A 291 4.29 -11.24 -28.12
N ASN A 292 4.69 -10.01 -28.41
CA ASN A 292 5.19 -9.03 -27.45
C ASN A 292 4.30 -7.78 -27.38
N LEU A 293 4.57 -6.89 -26.41
CA LEU A 293 3.89 -5.62 -26.31
C LEU A 293 4.02 -4.81 -27.62
N GLY A 294 2.90 -4.44 -28.21
CA GLY A 294 2.85 -3.62 -29.41
C GLY A 294 3.21 -2.16 -29.13
N GLU A 295 3.98 -1.54 -30.01
CA GLU A 295 4.44 -0.15 -29.87
C GLU A 295 3.30 0.87 -29.85
N ARG A 296 2.20 0.60 -30.57
CA ARG A 296 1.11 1.55 -30.79
C ARG A 296 -0.24 0.93 -30.47
N PHE A 297 -0.85 1.34 -29.38
CA PHE A 297 -2.18 0.89 -28.95
C PHE A 297 -3.25 0.90 -30.06
N GLY A 298 -3.33 1.97 -30.85
CA GLY A 298 -4.37 2.16 -31.85
C GLY A 298 -4.16 1.40 -33.17
N HIS A 299 -3.04 0.71 -33.35
CA HIS A 299 -2.67 0.02 -34.59
C HIS A 299 -2.29 -1.44 -34.38
N SER A 300 -2.41 -1.97 -33.16
CA SER A 300 -2.12 -3.37 -32.88
C SER A 300 -3.15 -4.27 -33.57
N ALA A 301 -2.67 -5.29 -34.25
CA ALA A 301 -3.52 -6.25 -34.96
C ALA A 301 -4.24 -7.21 -34.00
N VAL A 302 -3.68 -7.41 -32.82
CA VAL A 302 -4.18 -8.35 -31.81
C VAL A 302 -4.06 -7.71 -30.43
N PHE A 303 -5.02 -8.03 -29.56
CA PHE A 303 -4.96 -7.75 -28.12
C PHE A 303 -4.94 -9.07 -27.36
N SER A 304 -3.98 -9.25 -26.46
CA SER A 304 -4.01 -10.32 -25.49
C SER A 304 -4.86 -9.88 -24.30
N ILE A 305 -5.98 -10.57 -24.06
CA ILE A 305 -6.85 -10.34 -22.91
C ILE A 305 -6.49 -11.40 -21.86
N ILE A 306 -5.94 -10.95 -20.73
CA ILE A 306 -5.50 -11.80 -19.65
C ILE A 306 -6.48 -11.67 -18.51
N SER A 307 -7.10 -12.80 -18.14
CA SER A 307 -7.97 -12.88 -16.99
C SER A 307 -7.19 -13.35 -15.78
N ALA A 308 -7.26 -12.59 -14.68
CA ALA A 308 -6.59 -12.90 -13.43
C ALA A 308 -7.60 -12.95 -12.28
N GLN A 309 -7.36 -13.85 -11.33
CA GLN A 309 -8.15 -13.97 -10.11
C GLN A 309 -7.21 -14.28 -8.94
N LYS A 310 -7.40 -13.63 -7.81
CA LYS A 310 -6.56 -13.78 -6.60
C LYS A 310 -5.06 -13.61 -6.90
N GLY A 311 -4.71 -12.62 -7.72
CA GLY A 311 -3.32 -12.36 -8.10
C GLY A 311 -2.66 -13.36 -9.05
N GLN A 312 -3.41 -14.34 -9.56
CA GLN A 312 -2.93 -15.37 -10.49
C GLN A 312 -3.63 -15.27 -11.84
N ILE A 313 -2.90 -15.52 -12.92
CA ILE A 313 -3.47 -15.60 -14.26
C ILE A 313 -4.23 -16.92 -14.37
N VAL A 314 -5.50 -16.85 -14.73
CA VAL A 314 -6.39 -18.02 -14.89
C VAL A 314 -6.69 -18.32 -16.36
N GLN A 315 -6.63 -17.30 -17.23
CA GLN A 315 -6.91 -17.47 -18.67
C GLN A 315 -6.18 -16.38 -19.46
N GLN A 316 -5.76 -16.71 -20.66
CA GLN A 316 -5.27 -15.78 -21.66
C GLN A 316 -5.90 -16.11 -23.02
N GLU A 317 -6.40 -15.09 -23.70
CA GLU A 317 -6.97 -15.22 -25.04
C GLU A 317 -6.48 -14.07 -25.93
N GLU A 318 -6.38 -14.32 -27.24
CA GLU A 318 -6.02 -13.31 -28.22
C GLU A 318 -7.24 -12.91 -29.02
N LEU A 319 -7.53 -11.61 -29.06
CA LEU A 319 -8.68 -11.06 -29.76
C LEU A 319 -8.26 -10.01 -30.78
N THR A 320 -8.92 -10.03 -31.95
CA THR A 320 -8.71 -9.01 -32.98
C THR A 320 -9.61 -7.82 -32.70
N PRO A 321 -9.05 -6.60 -32.56
CA PRO A 321 -9.83 -5.41 -32.32
C PRO A 321 -10.59 -4.98 -33.58
N PRO A 322 -11.64 -4.15 -33.44
CA PRO A 322 -12.34 -3.57 -34.61
C PRO A 322 -11.36 -2.75 -35.45
N PRO A 323 -11.54 -2.73 -36.80
CA PRO A 323 -10.59 -2.08 -37.73
C PRO A 323 -10.52 -0.56 -37.58
N LYS A 324 -11.45 0.04 -36.85
CA LYS A 324 -11.51 1.49 -36.62
C LYS A 324 -10.79 1.83 -35.28
N PRO A 325 -9.62 2.48 -35.31
CA PRO A 325 -8.81 2.73 -34.09
C PRO A 325 -9.58 3.40 -32.94
N GLY A 326 -10.43 4.38 -33.24
CA GLY A 326 -11.23 5.08 -32.24
C GLY A 326 -12.32 4.23 -31.56
N ALA A 327 -12.59 3.02 -32.03
CA ALA A 327 -13.56 2.09 -31.45
C ALA A 327 -12.92 1.18 -30.39
N ILE A 328 -11.60 1.07 -30.34
CA ILE A 328 -10.88 0.15 -29.43
C ILE A 328 -11.25 0.36 -27.96
N PRO A 329 -11.29 1.59 -27.40
CA PRO A 329 -11.69 1.77 -26.00
C PRO A 329 -13.07 1.22 -25.66
N GLY A 330 -14.07 1.49 -26.50
CA GLY A 330 -15.43 0.96 -26.31
C GLY A 330 -15.48 -0.56 -26.43
N TRP A 331 -14.79 -1.11 -27.41
CA TRP A 331 -14.67 -2.57 -27.58
C TRP A 331 -14.02 -3.24 -26.38
N LEU A 332 -12.95 -2.67 -25.81
CA LEU A 332 -12.34 -3.20 -24.58
C LEU A 332 -13.29 -3.18 -23.38
N ALA A 333 -14.12 -2.15 -23.27
CA ALA A 333 -15.18 -2.09 -22.26
C ALA A 333 -16.21 -3.21 -22.45
N GLU A 334 -16.63 -3.48 -23.70
CA GLU A 334 -17.54 -4.59 -24.04
C GLU A 334 -16.93 -5.97 -23.72
N GLN A 335 -15.59 -6.12 -23.84
CA GLN A 335 -14.88 -7.32 -23.38
C GLN A 335 -14.77 -7.42 -21.86
N GLY A 336 -15.21 -6.41 -21.13
CA GLY A 336 -15.12 -6.33 -19.68
C GLY A 336 -13.70 -6.11 -19.17
N CYS A 337 -12.86 -5.44 -19.95
CA CYS A 337 -11.49 -5.14 -19.53
C CYS A 337 -11.48 -4.04 -18.45
N HIS A 338 -10.69 -4.24 -17.41
CA HIS A 338 -10.53 -3.32 -16.29
C HIS A 338 -9.26 -2.49 -16.40
N THR A 339 -8.24 -3.00 -17.09
CA THR A 339 -6.93 -2.37 -17.20
C THR A 339 -6.36 -2.57 -18.59
N VAL A 340 -5.68 -1.55 -19.10
CA VAL A 340 -4.87 -1.60 -20.34
C VAL A 340 -3.42 -1.36 -19.97
N ILE A 341 -2.51 -2.22 -20.43
CA ILE A 341 -1.07 -2.03 -20.32
C ILE A 341 -0.53 -1.76 -21.73
N ALA A 342 0.08 -0.61 -21.94
CA ALA A 342 0.59 -0.20 -23.25
C ALA A 342 1.98 0.46 -23.15
N GLY A 343 2.80 0.31 -24.20
CA GLY A 343 4.05 1.03 -24.34
C GLY A 343 3.83 2.52 -24.62
N GLY A 344 2.88 2.82 -25.53
CA GLY A 344 2.48 4.18 -25.86
C GLY A 344 0.98 4.26 -26.14
N LEU A 345 0.35 5.32 -25.65
CA LEU A 345 -1.09 5.58 -25.81
C LEU A 345 -1.33 7.06 -26.07
N GLY A 346 -2.11 7.36 -27.11
CA GLY A 346 -2.50 8.73 -27.43
C GLY A 346 -3.47 9.31 -26.39
N GLU A 347 -3.40 10.62 -26.17
CA GLU A 347 -4.19 11.33 -25.15
C GLU A 347 -5.69 11.09 -25.30
N ALA A 348 -6.23 11.13 -26.53
CA ALA A 348 -7.65 10.90 -26.80
C ALA A 348 -8.12 9.49 -26.37
N ALA A 349 -7.29 8.47 -26.59
CA ALA A 349 -7.59 7.10 -26.18
C ALA A 349 -7.53 6.97 -24.66
N ARG A 350 -6.56 7.64 -24.01
CA ARG A 350 -6.41 7.67 -22.54
C ARG A 350 -7.65 8.28 -21.87
N ILE A 351 -8.10 9.42 -22.35
CA ILE A 351 -9.31 10.09 -21.83
C ILE A 351 -10.51 9.15 -21.96
N LYS A 352 -10.69 8.54 -23.15
CA LYS A 352 -11.84 7.68 -23.41
C LYS A 352 -11.84 6.39 -22.58
N LEU A 353 -10.67 5.79 -22.34
CA LEU A 353 -10.54 4.63 -21.45
C LEU A 353 -10.88 5.01 -20.00
N ALA A 354 -10.41 6.19 -19.53
CA ALA A 354 -10.73 6.68 -18.20
C ALA A 354 -12.24 6.97 -18.03
N GLU A 355 -12.92 7.55 -19.04
CA GLU A 355 -14.37 7.75 -19.05
C GLU A 355 -15.15 6.42 -18.95
N LEU A 356 -14.59 5.33 -19.48
CA LEU A 356 -15.15 3.98 -19.43
C LEU A 356 -14.74 3.20 -18.16
N GLY A 357 -14.02 3.83 -17.22
CA GLY A 357 -13.55 3.20 -15.99
C GLY A 357 -12.42 2.19 -16.19
N ILE A 358 -11.75 2.21 -17.36
CA ILE A 358 -10.62 1.33 -17.66
C ILE A 358 -9.33 2.01 -17.24
N LYS A 359 -8.58 1.39 -16.35
CA LYS A 359 -7.26 1.87 -15.89
C LYS A 359 -6.24 1.75 -17.03
N VAL A 360 -5.29 2.68 -17.05
CA VAL A 360 -4.25 2.72 -18.08
C VAL A 360 -2.87 2.73 -17.45
N ILE A 361 -2.01 1.81 -17.89
CA ILE A 361 -0.58 1.78 -17.59
C ILE A 361 0.14 2.11 -18.89
N CYS A 362 0.83 3.25 -18.90
CA CYS A 362 1.65 3.70 -20.03
C CYS A 362 3.13 3.51 -19.73
N GLY A 363 3.94 3.41 -20.81
CA GLY A 363 5.39 3.27 -20.67
C GLY A 363 5.84 1.88 -20.22
N ALA A 364 4.99 0.87 -20.38
CA ALA A 364 5.38 -0.50 -20.06
C ALA A 364 6.57 -0.94 -20.93
N PRO A 365 7.55 -1.65 -20.37
CA PRO A 365 8.71 -2.13 -21.11
C PRO A 365 8.34 -3.23 -22.10
N ALA A 366 9.16 -3.43 -23.14
CA ALA A 366 8.99 -4.53 -24.07
C ALA A 366 9.09 -5.88 -23.32
N ALA A 367 7.98 -6.62 -23.31
CA ALA A 367 7.87 -7.93 -22.68
C ALA A 367 6.64 -8.67 -23.22
N THR A 368 6.48 -9.95 -22.90
CA THR A 368 5.28 -10.70 -23.25
C THR A 368 4.05 -10.21 -22.45
N PRO A 369 2.84 -10.34 -22.97
CA PRO A 369 1.61 -9.95 -22.26
C PRO A 369 1.50 -10.60 -20.88
N GLU A 370 1.84 -11.87 -20.76
CA GLU A 370 1.84 -12.61 -19.49
C GLU A 370 2.82 -12.00 -18.48
N GLN A 371 4.04 -11.69 -18.89
CA GLN A 371 5.04 -11.05 -18.03
C GLN A 371 4.58 -9.67 -17.55
N LEU A 372 3.97 -8.88 -18.43
CA LEU A 372 3.43 -7.56 -18.08
C LEU A 372 2.27 -7.66 -17.10
N ALA A 373 1.35 -8.60 -17.34
CA ALA A 373 0.24 -8.83 -16.42
C ALA A 373 0.73 -9.29 -15.03
N LEU A 374 1.69 -10.23 -14.96
CA LEU A 374 2.29 -10.65 -13.70
C LEU A 374 2.97 -9.50 -12.96
N ARG A 375 3.71 -8.66 -13.68
CA ARG A 375 4.35 -7.47 -13.08
C ARG A 375 3.33 -6.48 -12.53
N TYR A 376 2.23 -6.26 -13.24
CA TYR A 376 1.12 -5.43 -12.75
C TYR A 376 0.46 -6.03 -11.51
N LEU A 377 0.16 -7.32 -11.52
CA LEU A 377 -0.43 -8.01 -10.37
C LEU A 377 0.47 -7.97 -9.12
N ARG A 378 1.79 -7.90 -9.31
CA ARG A 378 2.78 -7.77 -8.23
C ARG A 378 3.06 -6.33 -7.79
N GLY A 379 2.45 -5.33 -8.45
CA GLY A 379 2.72 -3.91 -8.18
C GLY A 379 4.03 -3.38 -8.78
N GLU A 380 4.66 -4.11 -9.68
CA GLU A 380 5.88 -3.68 -10.39
C GLU A 380 5.59 -2.74 -11.58
N LEU A 381 4.31 -2.58 -11.94
CA LEU A 381 3.80 -1.64 -12.94
C LEU A 381 2.62 -0.89 -12.32
N ILE A 382 2.84 0.37 -11.96
CA ILE A 382 1.82 1.22 -11.34
C ILE A 382 1.02 1.94 -12.42
N ALA A 383 -0.29 2.03 -12.26
CA ALA A 383 -1.14 2.76 -13.18
C ALA A 383 -0.75 4.24 -13.19
N SER A 384 -0.49 4.80 -14.38
CA SER A 384 -0.33 6.24 -14.52
C SER A 384 -1.68 6.89 -14.25
N THR A 385 -1.79 7.62 -13.14
CA THR A 385 -2.99 8.37 -12.79
C THR A 385 -3.36 9.30 -13.95
N PRO A 386 -4.63 9.37 -14.38
CA PRO A 386 -5.05 10.39 -15.34
C PRO A 386 -4.65 11.75 -14.76
N ALA A 387 -3.99 12.60 -15.54
CA ALA A 387 -3.74 13.96 -15.13
C ALA A 387 -5.10 14.61 -14.83
N ALA A 388 -5.52 14.57 -13.56
CA ALA A 388 -6.65 15.36 -13.10
C ALA A 388 -6.34 16.79 -13.52
N ARG A 389 -7.29 17.44 -14.19
CA ARG A 389 -7.17 18.85 -14.54
C ARG A 389 -6.70 19.57 -13.29
N ARG A 390 -5.44 20.03 -13.30
CA ARG A 390 -4.99 21.06 -12.36
C ARG A 390 -5.89 22.24 -12.60
N THR A 391 -6.95 22.40 -11.81
CA THR A 391 -7.56 23.70 -11.60
C THR A 391 -6.54 24.44 -10.75
N SER A 392 -5.66 25.17 -11.43
CA SER A 392 -4.84 26.18 -10.80
C SER A 392 -5.76 27.03 -9.93
N PRO A 393 -5.47 27.27 -8.65
CA PRO A 393 -6.16 28.32 -7.92
C PRO A 393 -5.94 29.61 -8.70
N ALA A 394 -7.03 30.25 -9.11
CA ALA A 394 -7.01 31.48 -9.83
C ALA A 394 -6.12 32.48 -9.09
N SER A 395 -5.01 32.86 -9.69
CA SER A 395 -4.27 34.06 -9.39
C SER A 395 -5.19 35.25 -9.63
N SER A 396 -5.77 35.78 -8.59
CA SER A 396 -6.42 37.07 -8.59
C SER A 396 -6.27 37.74 -7.23
N CYS A 397 -5.17 38.45 -7.10
CA CYS A 397 -5.04 39.67 -6.31
C CYS A 397 -3.73 40.36 -6.69
N GLN A 398 -3.66 40.86 -7.92
CA GLN A 398 -2.93 42.07 -8.23
C GLN A 398 -4.02 43.14 -8.36
N ASP A 399 -3.98 44.07 -7.41
CA ASP A 399 -4.34 45.50 -7.49
C ASP A 399 -4.91 45.93 -6.14
N CYS A 400 -4.03 46.36 -5.27
CA CYS A 400 -4.25 47.42 -4.28
C CYS A 400 -2.94 48.20 -4.13
N ASN A 401 -2.71 49.07 -5.13
CA ASN A 401 -1.82 50.20 -4.95
C ASN A 401 -2.68 51.49 -4.89
N HIS A 402 -2.27 52.42 -4.04
CA HIS A 402 -2.71 53.80 -3.82
C HIS A 402 -3.91 54.02 -2.89
N THR A 403 -3.65 54.45 -1.70
CA THR A 403 -3.29 55.80 -1.20
C THR A 403 -2.87 55.71 0.26
#